data_fad189b9491724ea3a4eb90765704f33
#
_entry.id   fad189b9491724ea3a4eb90765704f33
#
_cell.length_a   1.000
_cell.length_b   1.000
_cell.length_c   1.000
_cell.angle_alpha   90.00
_cell.angle_beta   90.00
_cell.angle_gamma   90.00
#
_symmetry.space_group_name_H-M   'P 1'
#
loop_
_entity.id
_entity.type
_entity.pdbx_description
1 polymer ?
#
loop_
_entity_poly.entity_id
_entity_poly.type
_entity_poly.pdbx_seq_one_letter_code
_entity_poly.pdbx_strand_id
1 'polypeptide(L)'
;SWDEIYLPEMMRPEINIVNSDGRLLRTISYAETVQGKQTIPFISLTSVYTPMVFIGHQLYIPQTINLMHGSKALEESPVTVVLDTLTSKLKELPFRFPQIISLEDVKNKSLGSEYSYSRCFDGNNFIYSFFFDENIYVTPPSHKRIDKIVVKSRYINELKFVDRTPDDLNLVAKALSELPFYSNLIYDKYRNVYYRFVFPKVDLPTNETDYAEIWQMGRTKFSIIILNDQFEVIGETLFPENVYVSTQYFIRKEGLYIGTSFPKNPSFDENTLSFQRIELIKL
;
A
#
# COMPACT_ATOMS: atom_id res chain seq x y z
N SER A 1 14.44 -17.70 7.29
CA SER A 1 14.22 -19.04 7.87
C SER A 1 13.05 -18.95 8.84
N TRP A 2 12.45 -20.06 9.19
CA TRP A 2 11.43 -20.14 10.25
C TRP A 2 12.04 -20.07 11.67
N ASP A 3 13.35 -19.91 11.78
CA ASP A 3 14.06 -19.80 13.06
C ASP A 3 13.95 -18.41 13.67
N GLU A 4 13.70 -17.38 12.85
CA GLU A 4 13.45 -16.02 13.32
C GLU A 4 12.20 -15.44 12.62
N ILE A 5 11.18 -15.11 13.40
CA ILE A 5 9.96 -14.44 12.96
C ILE A 5 10.00 -13.01 13.50
N TYR A 6 9.90 -12.03 12.64
CA TYR A 6 9.97 -10.60 12.96
C TYR A 6 8.56 -10.06 13.17
N LEU A 7 8.25 -9.63 14.37
CA LEU A 7 6.94 -9.12 14.80
C LEU A 7 7.08 -7.64 15.16
N PRO A 8 6.68 -6.71 14.24
CA PRO A 8 6.69 -5.28 14.55
C PRO A 8 5.69 -4.94 15.64
N GLU A 9 6.09 -4.06 16.58
CA GLU A 9 5.22 -3.52 17.61
C GLU A 9 4.35 -2.39 17.07
N MET A 10 3.08 -2.35 17.50
CA MET A 10 2.10 -1.39 17.00
C MET A 10 2.34 0.05 17.48
N MET A 11 2.72 0.19 18.74
CA MET A 11 2.78 1.49 19.42
C MET A 11 4.21 1.97 19.62
N ARG A 12 5.19 1.14 19.30
CA ARG A 12 6.60 1.44 19.52
C ARG A 12 7.40 1.13 18.27
N PRO A 13 8.44 1.92 17.98
CA PRO A 13 9.36 1.61 16.89
C PRO A 13 10.31 0.47 17.26
N GLU A 14 9.74 -0.69 17.52
CA GLU A 14 10.42 -1.91 17.95
C GLU A 14 9.96 -3.11 17.12
N ILE A 15 10.85 -4.08 16.97
CA ILE A 15 10.57 -5.36 16.33
C ILE A 15 10.97 -6.46 17.31
N ASN A 16 10.01 -7.27 17.74
CA ASN A 16 10.27 -8.47 18.50
C ASN A 16 10.63 -9.61 17.55
N ILE A 17 11.71 -10.30 17.83
CA ILE A 17 12.14 -11.47 17.07
C ILE A 17 11.87 -12.69 17.92
N VAL A 18 11.04 -13.58 17.40
CA VAL A 18 10.65 -14.84 18.08
C VAL A 18 11.06 -16.04 17.22
N ASN A 19 11.23 -17.19 17.87
CA ASN A 19 11.42 -18.45 17.16
C ASN A 19 10.08 -19.08 16.75
N SER A 20 10.12 -20.23 16.07
CA SER A 20 8.94 -21.00 15.65
C SER A 20 8.02 -21.41 16.81
N ASP A 21 8.54 -21.52 18.05
CA ASP A 21 7.76 -21.86 19.24
C ASP A 21 7.13 -20.63 19.92
N GLY A 22 7.32 -19.43 19.34
CA GLY A 22 6.82 -18.16 19.89
C GLY A 22 7.67 -17.59 21.03
N ARG A 23 8.84 -18.16 21.31
CA ARG A 23 9.75 -17.63 22.35
C ARG A 23 10.47 -16.39 21.84
N LEU A 24 10.41 -15.30 22.61
CA LEU A 24 11.17 -14.08 22.33
C LEU A 24 12.68 -14.37 22.37
N LEU A 25 13.36 -14.07 21.27
CA LEU A 25 14.81 -14.19 21.13
C LEU A 25 15.50 -12.87 21.45
N ARG A 26 14.99 -11.77 20.87
CA ARG A 26 15.51 -10.41 21.07
C ARG A 26 14.51 -9.37 20.60
N THR A 27 14.69 -8.13 21.04
CA THR A 27 13.97 -6.95 20.52
C THR A 27 14.97 -6.00 19.86
N ILE A 28 14.62 -5.47 18.71
CA ILE A 28 15.41 -4.44 18.00
C ILE A 28 14.59 -3.15 18.01
N SER A 29 15.16 -2.07 18.54
CA SER A 29 14.57 -0.74 18.42
C SER A 29 15.02 -0.08 17.14
N TYR A 30 14.08 0.61 16.47
CA TYR A 30 14.34 1.48 15.32
C TYR A 30 13.80 2.90 15.56
N ALA A 31 13.78 3.33 16.84
CA ALA A 31 13.21 4.61 17.24
C ALA A 31 13.99 5.82 16.73
N GLU A 32 15.29 5.67 16.52
CA GLU A 32 16.18 6.79 16.19
C GLU A 32 17.21 6.38 15.14
N THR A 33 17.42 7.27 14.17
CA THR A 33 18.46 7.09 13.16
C THR A 33 19.84 7.39 13.72
N VAL A 34 20.90 6.99 13.02
CA VAL A 34 22.29 7.33 13.38
C VAL A 34 22.57 8.83 13.36
N GLN A 35 21.68 9.64 12.77
CA GLN A 35 21.72 11.09 12.77
C GLN A 35 20.89 11.74 13.89
N GLY A 36 20.32 10.96 14.81
CA GLY A 36 19.50 11.47 15.92
C GLY A 36 18.07 11.86 15.52
N LYS A 37 17.57 11.42 14.38
CA LYS A 37 16.20 11.68 13.95
C LYS A 37 15.25 10.59 14.44
N GLN A 38 14.14 11.02 15.01
CA GLN A 38 13.07 10.11 15.46
C GLN A 38 12.34 9.51 14.26
N THR A 39 12.07 8.21 14.34
CA THR A 39 11.23 7.50 13.38
C THR A 39 9.82 7.28 13.93
N ILE A 40 8.92 6.90 13.05
CA ILE A 40 7.53 6.63 13.43
C ILE A 40 7.33 5.12 13.50
N PRO A 41 6.71 4.59 14.58
CA PRO A 41 6.29 3.19 14.62
C PRO A 41 5.20 2.98 13.57
N PHE A 42 5.33 1.94 12.73
CA PHE A 42 4.36 1.79 11.64
C PHE A 42 3.99 0.35 11.34
N ILE A 43 2.93 -0.05 11.98
CA ILE A 43 2.23 -1.29 11.67
C ILE A 43 1.30 -1.16 10.49
N SER A 44 0.58 -0.05 10.35
CA SER A 44 -0.34 0.12 9.24
C SER A 44 0.35 0.03 7.88
N LEU A 45 1.64 0.34 7.83
CA LEU A 45 2.45 0.26 6.62
C LEU A 45 3.18 -1.06 6.41
N THR A 46 3.22 -1.97 7.39
CA THR A 46 3.77 -3.32 7.21
C THR A 46 2.70 -4.34 6.84
N SER A 47 1.75 -3.92 6.05
CA SER A 47 0.70 -4.74 5.47
C SER A 47 1.14 -5.35 4.13
N VAL A 48 0.24 -6.09 3.51
CA VAL A 48 0.43 -6.57 2.13
C VAL A 48 0.65 -5.44 1.11
N TYR A 49 0.23 -4.21 1.44
CA TYR A 49 0.43 -3.02 0.61
C TYR A 49 1.86 -2.48 0.64
N THR A 50 2.52 -2.57 1.80
CA THR A 50 3.84 -2.00 2.05
C THR A 50 4.69 -2.96 2.88
N PRO A 51 5.02 -4.15 2.36
CA PRO A 51 5.76 -5.15 3.12
C PRO A 51 7.14 -4.63 3.53
N MET A 52 7.59 -5.01 4.72
CA MET A 52 9.01 -4.94 5.06
C MET A 52 9.79 -5.91 4.18
N VAL A 53 10.96 -5.48 3.72
CA VAL A 53 11.78 -6.28 2.80
C VAL A 53 13.19 -6.45 3.36
N PHE A 54 13.67 -7.68 3.38
CA PHE A 54 15.07 -7.99 3.66
C PHE A 54 15.91 -8.04 2.38
N ILE A 55 17.05 -7.35 2.39
CA ILE A 55 18.09 -7.48 1.38
C ILE A 55 19.40 -7.71 2.15
N GLY A 56 19.88 -8.95 2.16
CA GLY A 56 20.97 -9.35 3.04
C GLY A 56 20.60 -9.14 4.52
N HIS A 57 21.40 -8.37 5.24
CA HIS A 57 21.16 -8.02 6.66
C HIS A 57 20.43 -6.70 6.84
N GLN A 58 19.96 -6.09 5.77
CA GLN A 58 19.26 -4.83 5.80
C GLN A 58 17.75 -5.05 5.72
N LEU A 59 17.02 -4.54 6.72
CA LEU A 59 15.57 -4.53 6.75
C LEU A 59 15.06 -3.15 6.32
N TYR A 60 14.35 -3.10 5.19
CA TYR A 60 13.75 -1.91 4.61
C TYR A 60 12.36 -1.71 5.20
N ILE A 61 12.22 -0.73 6.08
CA ILE A 61 11.00 -0.44 6.83
C ILE A 61 10.27 0.74 6.16
N PRO A 62 9.01 0.56 5.70
CA PRO A 62 8.23 1.67 5.17
C PRO A 62 7.97 2.70 6.25
N GLN A 63 7.84 3.96 5.86
CA GLN A 63 7.51 5.08 6.74
C GLN A 63 6.30 5.84 6.21
N THR A 64 5.61 6.54 7.08
CA THR A 64 4.61 7.55 6.70
C THR A 64 5.19 8.94 6.84
N ILE A 65 4.43 9.93 6.40
CA ILE A 65 4.77 11.32 6.63
C ILE A 65 4.74 11.65 8.13
N ASN A 66 5.81 12.24 8.63
CA ASN A 66 5.88 12.67 10.02
C ASN A 66 5.38 14.12 10.15
N LEU A 67 4.10 14.27 10.48
CA LEU A 67 3.47 15.58 10.63
C LEU A 67 4.06 16.43 11.78
N MET A 68 4.84 15.83 12.70
CA MET A 68 5.57 16.57 13.73
C MET A 68 6.65 17.52 13.16
N HIS A 69 7.09 17.29 11.93
CA HIS A 69 7.97 18.23 11.22
C HIS A 69 7.25 19.48 10.71
N GLY A 70 5.94 19.60 10.94
CA GLY A 70 5.14 20.77 10.54
C GLY A 70 5.22 21.06 9.04
N SER A 71 5.55 22.29 8.64
CA SER A 71 5.63 22.67 7.23
C SER A 71 6.73 21.94 6.43
N LYS A 72 7.70 21.31 7.09
CA LYS A 72 8.77 20.54 6.46
C LYS A 72 8.49 19.04 6.39
N ALA A 73 7.30 18.61 6.77
CA ALA A 73 6.98 17.19 6.86
C ALA A 73 7.26 16.41 5.57
N LEU A 74 6.95 16.98 4.39
CA LEU A 74 7.22 16.34 3.10
C LEU A 74 8.72 16.27 2.77
N GLU A 75 9.48 17.30 3.10
CA GLU A 75 10.92 17.39 2.81
C GLU A 75 11.75 16.50 3.75
N GLU A 76 11.30 16.36 5.01
CA GLU A 76 12.06 15.67 6.05
C GLU A 76 11.65 14.22 6.28
N SER A 77 10.43 13.81 5.89
CA SER A 77 9.98 12.43 6.06
C SER A 77 10.50 11.52 4.95
N PRO A 78 11.32 10.51 5.25
CA PRO A 78 11.68 9.50 4.26
C PRO A 78 10.49 8.55 4.03
N VAL A 79 10.32 8.04 2.82
CA VAL A 79 9.33 6.97 2.56
C VAL A 79 9.80 5.61 3.08
N THR A 80 11.09 5.47 3.34
CA THR A 80 11.70 4.23 3.84
C THR A 80 12.93 4.55 4.69
N VAL A 81 13.06 3.83 5.78
CA VAL A 81 14.30 3.72 6.56
C VAL A 81 14.87 2.31 6.42
N VAL A 82 16.17 2.17 6.62
CA VAL A 82 16.84 0.87 6.57
C VAL A 82 17.53 0.57 7.89
N LEU A 83 17.19 -0.57 8.47
CA LEU A 83 17.77 -1.10 9.69
C LEU A 83 18.78 -2.19 9.33
N ASP A 84 20.04 -2.00 9.74
CA ASP A 84 21.03 -3.06 9.72
C ASP A 84 20.81 -3.96 10.95
N THR A 85 20.39 -5.19 10.72
CA THR A 85 19.99 -6.11 11.79
C THR A 85 21.16 -6.72 12.57
N LEU A 86 22.39 -6.57 12.08
CA LEU A 86 23.60 -7.01 12.79
C LEU A 86 24.09 -5.93 13.76
N THR A 87 24.03 -4.67 13.34
CA THR A 87 24.56 -3.54 14.12
C THR A 87 23.50 -2.72 14.82
N SER A 88 22.21 -3.00 14.56
CA SER A 88 21.04 -2.22 15.01
C SER A 88 21.11 -0.73 14.61
N LYS A 89 21.87 -0.42 13.54
CA LYS A 89 21.96 0.96 13.04
C LYS A 89 20.85 1.24 12.04
N LEU A 90 20.11 2.32 12.28
CA LEU A 90 19.04 2.78 11.44
C LEU A 90 19.48 3.99 10.60
N LYS A 91 19.17 4.00 9.31
CA LYS A 91 19.46 5.10 8.39
C LYS A 91 18.21 5.48 7.60
N GLU A 92 18.04 6.77 7.33
CA GLU A 92 17.08 7.23 6.33
C GLU A 92 17.60 6.97 4.93
N LEU A 93 16.65 6.69 4.03
CA LEU A 93 16.93 6.69 2.59
C LEU A 93 16.51 8.04 1.99
N PRO A 94 17.12 8.47 0.88
CA PRO A 94 16.94 9.84 0.38
C PRO A 94 15.58 10.11 -0.27
N PHE A 95 14.80 9.09 -0.63
CA PHE A 95 13.49 9.30 -1.23
C PHE A 95 12.51 9.90 -0.21
N ARG A 96 11.89 11.02 -0.57
CA ARG A 96 10.89 11.74 0.23
C ARG A 96 9.52 11.63 -0.40
N PHE A 97 8.48 11.98 0.39
CA PHE A 97 7.11 11.96 -0.10
C PHE A 97 6.93 12.97 -1.24
N PRO A 98 6.31 12.56 -2.37
CA PRO A 98 5.97 13.50 -3.42
C PRO A 98 4.90 14.47 -2.94
N GLN A 99 4.93 15.70 -3.43
CA GLN A 99 3.91 16.69 -3.12
C GLN A 99 2.63 16.40 -3.91
N ILE A 100 1.73 15.61 -3.34
CA ILE A 100 0.45 15.22 -3.94
C ILE A 100 -0.64 16.21 -3.57
N ILE A 101 -0.68 16.62 -2.31
CA ILE A 101 -1.60 17.62 -1.76
C ILE A 101 -0.80 18.57 -0.85
N SER A 102 -1.17 19.83 -0.75
CA SER A 102 -0.49 20.75 0.15
C SER A 102 -0.71 20.39 1.62
N LEU A 103 0.27 20.64 2.49
CA LEU A 103 0.12 20.41 3.93
C LEU A 103 -0.98 21.30 4.56
N GLU A 104 -1.29 22.44 3.96
CA GLU A 104 -2.40 23.30 4.37
C GLU A 104 -3.74 22.61 4.04
N ASP A 105 -3.88 22.06 2.84
CA ASP A 105 -5.08 21.33 2.43
C ASP A 105 -5.30 20.07 3.25
N VAL A 106 -4.23 19.38 3.68
CA VAL A 106 -4.34 18.18 4.54
C VAL A 106 -5.15 18.47 5.80
N LYS A 107 -5.05 19.67 6.38
CA LYS A 107 -5.79 20.04 7.60
C LYS A 107 -7.30 20.13 7.40
N ASN A 108 -7.74 20.52 6.20
CA ASN A 108 -9.13 20.88 5.92
C ASN A 108 -9.81 19.95 4.92
N LYS A 109 -9.04 19.23 4.11
CA LYS A 109 -9.51 18.45 2.97
C LYS A 109 -8.92 17.03 2.95
N SER A 110 -8.51 16.50 4.09
CA SER A 110 -7.90 15.18 4.18
C SER A 110 -8.89 14.13 4.67
N LEU A 111 -8.79 12.95 4.07
CA LEU A 111 -9.41 11.71 4.56
C LEU A 111 -8.39 10.84 5.31
N GLY A 112 -7.16 11.32 5.50
CA GLY A 112 -6.07 10.60 6.17
C GLY A 112 -5.32 9.60 5.28
N SER A 113 -5.68 9.48 4.00
CA SER A 113 -5.11 8.49 3.08
C SER A 113 -4.32 9.10 1.91
N GLU A 114 -4.23 10.42 1.81
CA GLU A 114 -3.64 11.13 0.65
C GLU A 114 -2.16 10.80 0.44
N TYR A 115 -1.44 10.52 1.53
CA TYR A 115 -0.05 10.09 1.50
C TYR A 115 0.13 8.58 1.67
N SER A 116 -0.97 7.82 1.65
CA SER A 116 -0.90 6.36 1.62
C SER A 116 -0.32 5.87 0.31
N TYR A 117 0.41 4.78 0.36
CA TYR A 117 1.03 4.18 -0.81
C TYR A 117 1.10 2.66 -0.67
N SER A 118 1.25 2.00 -1.79
CA SER A 118 1.67 0.62 -1.89
C SER A 118 3.09 0.55 -2.43
N ARG A 119 3.84 -0.49 -2.07
CA ARG A 119 5.14 -0.77 -2.66
C ARG A 119 5.37 -2.25 -2.83
N CYS A 120 6.16 -2.60 -3.84
CA CYS A 120 6.72 -3.94 -3.98
C CYS A 120 8.24 -3.87 -4.22
N PHE A 121 8.88 -5.02 -4.12
CA PHE A 121 10.29 -5.21 -4.46
C PHE A 121 10.39 -6.37 -5.45
N ASP A 122 11.01 -6.13 -6.60
CA ASP A 122 11.12 -7.11 -7.69
C ASP A 122 12.42 -7.94 -7.67
N GLY A 123 13.24 -7.71 -6.66
CA GLY A 123 14.60 -8.29 -6.54
C GLY A 123 15.70 -7.30 -6.88
N ASN A 124 15.43 -6.24 -7.65
CA ASN A 124 16.37 -5.21 -8.07
C ASN A 124 15.95 -3.81 -7.61
N ASN A 125 14.66 -3.49 -7.70
CA ASN A 125 14.12 -2.15 -7.43
C ASN A 125 12.96 -2.22 -6.45
N PHE A 126 12.80 -1.14 -5.68
CA PHE A 126 11.54 -0.81 -5.03
C PHE A 126 10.67 0.01 -5.98
N ILE A 127 9.41 -0.35 -6.08
CA ILE A 127 8.41 0.35 -6.86
C ILE A 127 7.33 0.85 -5.91
N TYR A 128 7.09 2.17 -5.91
CA TYR A 128 6.10 2.84 -5.07
C TYR A 128 4.93 3.34 -5.91
N SER A 129 3.72 3.16 -5.41
CA SER A 129 2.47 3.64 -5.99
C SER A 129 1.70 4.41 -4.92
N PHE A 130 1.71 5.75 -4.98
CA PHE A 130 0.91 6.57 -4.08
C PHE A 130 -0.56 6.54 -4.52
N PHE A 131 -1.48 6.58 -3.54
CA PHE A 131 -2.89 6.36 -3.82
C PHE A 131 -3.49 7.48 -4.67
N PHE A 132 -3.09 8.70 -4.46
CA PHE A 132 -3.59 9.86 -5.18
C PHE A 132 -2.58 10.40 -6.22
N ASP A 133 -1.76 9.51 -6.80
CA ASP A 133 -0.83 9.87 -7.86
C ASP A 133 -0.91 8.87 -9.03
N GLU A 134 -1.04 9.38 -10.25
CA GLU A 134 -1.03 8.54 -11.45
C GLU A 134 0.35 7.95 -11.77
N ASN A 135 1.40 8.44 -11.11
CA ASN A 135 2.74 7.94 -11.31
C ASN A 135 3.08 6.76 -10.40
N ILE A 136 4.02 5.95 -10.86
CA ILE A 136 4.81 5.07 -10.02
C ILE A 136 6.23 5.60 -9.91
N TYR A 137 6.93 5.23 -8.84
CA TYR A 137 8.29 5.67 -8.57
C TYR A 137 9.18 4.45 -8.43
N VAL A 138 10.13 4.29 -9.34
CA VAL A 138 11.05 3.15 -9.40
C VAL A 138 12.41 3.58 -8.88
N THR A 139 12.97 2.81 -7.94
CA THR A 139 14.24 3.17 -7.30
C THR A 139 15.04 1.94 -6.89
N PRO A 140 16.37 1.93 -7.06
CA PRO A 140 17.20 0.86 -6.50
C PRO A 140 17.16 0.88 -4.97
N PRO A 141 17.65 -0.16 -4.28
CA PRO A 141 17.65 -0.22 -2.81
C PRO A 141 18.31 0.98 -2.13
N SER A 142 19.23 1.67 -2.78
CA SER A 142 19.87 2.89 -2.24
C SER A 142 18.95 4.12 -2.21
N HIS A 143 17.85 4.12 -2.94
CA HIS A 143 16.90 5.23 -3.15
C HIS A 143 17.56 6.54 -3.62
N LYS A 144 18.77 6.46 -4.22
CA LYS A 144 19.50 7.65 -4.70
C LYS A 144 19.05 8.13 -6.07
N ARG A 145 18.49 7.24 -6.88
CA ARG A 145 17.89 7.56 -8.18
C ARG A 145 16.42 7.18 -8.12
N ILE A 146 15.56 8.06 -8.60
CA ILE A 146 14.12 7.85 -8.63
C ILE A 146 13.66 8.13 -10.04
N ASP A 147 13.15 7.11 -10.69
CA ASP A 147 12.52 7.23 -12.00
C ASP A 147 11.00 7.35 -11.80
N LYS A 148 10.42 8.46 -12.24
CA LYS A 148 8.98 8.73 -12.17
C LYS A 148 8.35 8.35 -13.51
N ILE A 149 7.39 7.41 -13.49
CA ILE A 149 6.77 6.85 -14.68
C ILE A 149 5.25 7.04 -14.57
N VAL A 150 4.64 7.60 -15.61
CA VAL A 150 3.18 7.77 -15.69
C VAL A 150 2.53 6.43 -15.99
N VAL A 151 1.63 5.99 -15.09
CA VAL A 151 0.85 4.76 -15.22
C VAL A 151 -0.60 5.10 -14.95
N LYS A 152 -1.26 5.69 -15.95
CA LYS A 152 -2.63 6.17 -15.84
C LYS A 152 -3.64 5.10 -16.19
N SER A 153 -4.67 4.98 -15.36
CA SER A 153 -5.84 4.13 -15.63
C SER A 153 -6.77 4.78 -16.66
N ARG A 154 -7.37 3.96 -17.51
CA ARG A 154 -8.46 4.39 -18.43
C ARG A 154 -9.78 4.62 -17.69
N TYR A 155 -9.90 4.20 -16.43
CA TYR A 155 -11.11 4.29 -15.61
C TYR A 155 -11.06 5.41 -14.57
N ILE A 156 -9.95 6.17 -14.51
CA ILE A 156 -9.83 7.40 -13.71
C ILE A 156 -9.58 8.57 -14.66
N ASN A 157 -10.57 9.44 -14.77
CA ASN A 157 -10.42 10.66 -15.56
C ASN A 157 -9.59 11.70 -14.81
N GLU A 158 -9.86 11.86 -13.53
CA GLU A 158 -9.23 12.84 -12.65
C GLU A 158 -9.18 12.29 -11.22
N LEU A 159 -8.05 12.49 -10.54
CA LEU A 159 -7.92 12.26 -9.11
C LEU A 159 -8.47 13.48 -8.37
N LYS A 160 -9.40 13.24 -7.44
CA LYS A 160 -10.06 14.31 -6.68
C LYS A 160 -9.84 14.08 -5.20
N PHE A 161 -9.73 15.20 -4.49
CA PHE A 161 -9.76 15.24 -3.04
C PHE A 161 -11.15 15.72 -2.60
N VAL A 162 -11.47 15.56 -1.32
CA VAL A 162 -12.69 16.14 -0.76
C VAL A 162 -12.56 17.66 -0.69
N ASP A 163 -13.64 18.38 -0.87
CA ASP A 163 -13.66 19.83 -0.72
C ASP A 163 -13.52 20.25 0.76
N ARG A 164 -13.98 19.39 1.65
CA ARG A 164 -13.87 19.52 3.10
C ARG A 164 -13.86 18.15 3.76
N THR A 165 -13.02 18.00 4.80
CA THR A 165 -13.02 16.79 5.64
C THR A 165 -14.36 16.62 6.32
N PRO A 166 -15.04 15.47 6.19
CA PRO A 166 -16.27 15.20 6.92
C PRO A 166 -16.02 15.13 8.44
N ASP A 167 -16.99 15.61 9.22
CA ASP A 167 -16.92 15.57 10.68
C ASP A 167 -17.27 14.18 11.25
N ASP A 168 -17.90 13.32 10.46
CA ASP A 168 -18.36 11.98 10.81
C ASP A 168 -17.51 10.90 10.14
N LEU A 169 -17.04 9.91 10.93
CA LEU A 169 -16.16 8.83 10.44
C LEU A 169 -16.85 7.94 9.39
N ASN A 170 -18.15 7.75 9.48
CA ASN A 170 -18.90 6.98 8.48
C ASN A 170 -18.97 7.73 7.13
N LEU A 171 -19.06 9.07 7.18
CA LEU A 171 -18.96 9.90 5.97
C LEU A 171 -17.54 9.94 5.40
N VAL A 172 -16.51 9.87 6.25
CA VAL A 172 -15.11 9.66 5.79
C VAL A 172 -15.00 8.31 5.08
N ALA A 173 -15.53 7.24 5.65
CA ALA A 173 -15.55 5.91 5.03
C ALA A 173 -16.32 5.91 3.69
N LYS A 174 -17.45 6.65 3.62
CA LYS A 174 -18.20 6.87 2.38
C LYS A 174 -17.30 7.51 1.31
N ALA A 175 -16.71 8.65 1.63
CA ALA A 175 -15.83 9.37 0.71
C ALA A 175 -14.66 8.51 0.23
N LEU A 176 -13.99 7.78 1.15
CA LEU A 176 -12.93 6.82 0.82
C LEU A 176 -13.42 5.69 -0.09
N SER A 177 -14.69 5.29 0.04
CA SER A 177 -15.30 4.25 -0.79
C SER A 177 -15.78 4.76 -2.16
N GLU A 178 -15.99 6.06 -2.34
CA GLU A 178 -16.49 6.66 -3.59
C GLU A 178 -15.40 7.30 -4.44
N LEU A 179 -14.38 7.93 -3.82
CA LEU A 179 -13.36 8.66 -4.54
C LEU A 179 -12.47 7.75 -5.40
N PRO A 180 -12.05 8.22 -6.58
CA PRO A 180 -11.10 7.47 -7.39
C PRO A 180 -9.69 7.56 -6.81
N PHE A 181 -8.99 6.44 -6.73
CA PHE A 181 -7.57 6.40 -6.36
C PHE A 181 -6.89 5.09 -6.80
N TYR A 182 -5.58 5.07 -6.78
CA TYR A 182 -4.78 3.86 -6.97
C TYR A 182 -4.60 3.14 -5.62
N SER A 183 -4.35 1.84 -5.67
CA SER A 183 -4.21 1.03 -4.47
C SER A 183 -3.02 0.09 -4.59
N ASN A 184 -3.23 -1.19 -4.35
CA ASN A 184 -2.19 -2.20 -4.30
C ASN A 184 -1.32 -2.22 -5.55
N LEU A 185 -0.01 -2.26 -5.35
CA LEU A 185 0.96 -2.55 -6.40
C LEU A 185 1.71 -3.83 -5.99
N ILE A 186 1.61 -4.86 -6.80
CA ILE A 186 2.22 -6.17 -6.52
C ILE A 186 3.06 -6.63 -7.71
N TYR A 187 4.20 -7.25 -7.41
CA TYR A 187 5.06 -7.86 -8.41
C TYR A 187 4.79 -9.36 -8.52
N ASP A 188 4.52 -9.82 -9.73
CA ASP A 188 4.37 -11.23 -10.06
C ASP A 188 5.68 -11.79 -10.62
N LYS A 189 6.45 -12.40 -9.76
CA LYS A 189 7.74 -13.01 -10.11
C LYS A 189 7.66 -14.18 -11.10
N TYR A 190 6.49 -14.79 -11.25
CA TYR A 190 6.33 -15.95 -12.15
C TYR A 190 6.09 -15.53 -13.59
N ARG A 191 5.48 -14.33 -13.79
CA ARG A 191 5.15 -13.78 -15.11
C ARG A 191 5.99 -12.56 -15.45
N ASN A 192 6.79 -12.07 -14.48
CA ASN A 192 7.61 -10.87 -14.57
C ASN A 192 6.76 -9.64 -14.98
N VAL A 193 5.64 -9.43 -14.27
CA VAL A 193 4.71 -8.32 -14.48
C VAL A 193 4.33 -7.70 -13.15
N TYR A 194 3.78 -6.48 -13.22
CA TYR A 194 3.23 -5.80 -12.05
C TYR A 194 1.72 -5.61 -12.23
N TYR A 195 0.99 -5.74 -11.14
CA TYR A 195 -0.44 -5.47 -11.05
C TYR A 195 -0.65 -4.24 -10.19
N ARG A 196 -1.22 -3.17 -10.75
CA ARG A 196 -1.62 -1.96 -10.04
C ARG A 196 -3.13 -1.93 -9.94
N PHE A 197 -3.67 -2.04 -8.74
CA PHE A 197 -5.10 -1.95 -8.48
C PHE A 197 -5.55 -0.50 -8.59
N VAL A 198 -6.72 -0.30 -9.15
CA VAL A 198 -7.30 1.01 -9.41
C VAL A 198 -8.74 1.00 -8.94
N PHE A 199 -9.12 1.99 -8.17
CA PHE A 199 -10.48 2.19 -7.71
C PHE A 199 -11.08 3.37 -8.48
N PRO A 200 -11.95 3.13 -9.49
CA PRO A 200 -12.68 4.19 -10.17
C PRO A 200 -13.65 4.88 -9.22
N LYS A 201 -14.11 6.07 -9.59
CA LYS A 201 -15.22 6.70 -8.87
C LYS A 201 -16.45 5.80 -8.92
N VAL A 202 -17.12 5.65 -7.79
CA VAL A 202 -18.42 5.02 -7.67
C VAL A 202 -19.34 5.93 -6.84
N ASP A 203 -20.64 5.82 -7.04
CA ASP A 203 -21.62 6.51 -6.21
C ASP A 203 -22.34 5.46 -5.36
N LEU A 204 -22.16 5.51 -4.04
CA LEU A 204 -22.82 4.59 -3.12
C LEU A 204 -24.26 5.07 -2.81
N PRO A 205 -25.19 4.13 -2.57
CA PRO A 205 -26.54 4.49 -2.18
C PRO A 205 -26.57 5.34 -0.92
N THR A 206 -27.42 6.36 -0.88
CA THR A 206 -27.55 7.28 0.27
C THR A 206 -28.25 6.66 1.48
N ASN A 207 -28.91 5.53 1.27
CA ASN A 207 -29.59 4.75 2.32
C ASN A 207 -28.70 3.68 2.96
N GLU A 208 -27.44 3.58 2.55
CA GLU A 208 -26.49 2.72 3.20
C GLU A 208 -26.19 3.25 4.61
N THR A 209 -26.24 2.38 5.61
CA THR A 209 -26.05 2.78 7.00
C THR A 209 -24.64 2.56 7.52
N ASP A 210 -23.90 1.66 6.90
CA ASP A 210 -22.52 1.30 7.31
C ASP A 210 -21.55 1.32 6.13
N TYR A 211 -21.02 2.51 5.85
CA TYR A 211 -19.98 2.68 4.83
C TYR A 211 -18.61 2.14 5.30
N ALA A 212 -18.40 2.01 6.62
CA ALA A 212 -17.17 1.47 7.17
C ALA A 212 -17.01 -0.02 6.83
N GLU A 213 -18.11 -0.79 6.83
CA GLU A 213 -18.10 -2.18 6.39
C GLU A 213 -17.70 -2.30 4.91
N ILE A 214 -18.31 -1.46 4.05
CA ILE A 214 -17.95 -1.44 2.62
C ILE A 214 -16.48 -1.13 2.43
N TRP A 215 -15.96 -0.13 3.15
CA TRP A 215 -14.55 0.25 3.07
C TRP A 215 -13.61 -0.87 3.53
N GLN A 216 -13.96 -1.60 4.60
CA GLN A 216 -13.20 -2.74 5.11
C GLN A 216 -13.16 -3.93 4.14
N MET A 217 -14.26 -4.19 3.45
CA MET A 217 -14.35 -5.26 2.44
C MET A 217 -13.64 -4.91 1.12
N GLY A 218 -13.14 -3.69 1.00
CA GLY A 218 -12.57 -3.17 -0.23
C GLY A 218 -13.60 -2.45 -1.07
N ARG A 219 -13.28 -2.25 -2.35
CA ARG A 219 -14.15 -1.48 -3.26
C ARG A 219 -15.15 -2.39 -3.95
N THR A 220 -16.36 -1.89 -4.11
CA THR A 220 -17.41 -2.59 -4.87
C THR A 220 -17.03 -2.83 -6.33
N LYS A 221 -16.17 -1.97 -6.87
CA LYS A 221 -15.68 -2.01 -8.26
C LYS A 221 -14.22 -1.58 -8.34
N PHE A 222 -13.43 -2.29 -9.11
CA PHE A 222 -12.02 -1.95 -9.33
C PHE A 222 -11.53 -2.44 -10.69
N SER A 223 -10.41 -1.91 -11.15
CA SER A 223 -9.65 -2.47 -12.27
C SER A 223 -8.23 -2.82 -11.83
N ILE A 224 -7.53 -3.56 -12.67
CA ILE A 224 -6.12 -3.88 -12.49
C ILE A 224 -5.39 -3.50 -13.78
N ILE A 225 -4.45 -2.54 -13.65
CA ILE A 225 -3.46 -2.25 -14.69
C ILE A 225 -2.38 -3.32 -14.62
N ILE A 226 -1.97 -3.82 -15.77
CA ILE A 226 -0.89 -4.79 -15.91
C ILE A 226 0.29 -4.10 -16.59
N LEU A 227 1.45 -4.13 -15.94
CA LEU A 227 2.69 -3.56 -16.47
C LEU A 227 3.67 -4.69 -16.78
N ASN A 228 4.43 -4.53 -17.87
CA ASN A 228 5.59 -5.38 -18.15
C ASN A 228 6.79 -4.99 -17.27
N ASP A 229 7.92 -5.65 -17.46
CA ASP A 229 9.17 -5.41 -16.72
C ASP A 229 9.88 -4.08 -17.09
N GLN A 230 9.43 -3.40 -18.15
CA GLN A 230 9.82 -2.03 -18.52
C GLN A 230 8.83 -0.98 -17.96
N PHE A 231 7.85 -1.39 -17.14
CA PHE A 231 6.77 -0.56 -16.60
C PHE A 231 5.82 0.04 -17.65
N GLU A 232 5.75 -0.55 -18.83
CA GLU A 232 4.78 -0.20 -19.85
C GLU A 232 3.44 -0.87 -19.57
N VAL A 233 2.34 -0.13 -19.77
CA VAL A 233 0.99 -0.67 -19.62
C VAL A 233 0.70 -1.64 -20.76
N ILE A 234 0.59 -2.93 -20.46
CA ILE A 234 0.26 -3.98 -21.45
C ILE A 234 -1.21 -4.40 -21.40
N GLY A 235 -1.95 -3.96 -20.39
CA GLY A 235 -3.38 -4.20 -20.28
C GLY A 235 -4.01 -3.54 -19.06
N GLU A 236 -5.32 -3.44 -19.07
CA GLU A 236 -6.12 -3.07 -17.90
C GLU A 236 -7.47 -3.77 -17.98
N THR A 237 -7.85 -4.46 -16.90
CA THR A 237 -9.12 -5.20 -16.79
C THR A 237 -9.99 -4.62 -15.70
N LEU A 238 -11.23 -4.24 -16.05
CA LEU A 238 -12.25 -3.84 -15.08
C LEU A 238 -12.97 -5.09 -14.58
N PHE A 239 -13.04 -5.23 -13.27
CA PHE A 239 -13.73 -6.32 -12.62
C PHE A 239 -15.21 -5.99 -12.38
N PRO A 240 -16.11 -6.98 -12.47
CA PRO A 240 -17.54 -6.76 -12.22
C PRO A 240 -17.78 -6.30 -10.78
N GLU A 241 -18.78 -5.42 -10.64
CA GLU A 241 -19.14 -4.81 -9.37
C GLU A 241 -19.72 -5.84 -8.40
N ASN A 242 -19.39 -5.71 -7.11
CA ASN A 242 -19.91 -6.54 -6.01
C ASN A 242 -19.61 -8.05 -6.14
N VAL A 243 -18.56 -8.44 -6.84
CA VAL A 243 -18.17 -9.85 -7.00
C VAL A 243 -16.90 -10.16 -6.22
N TYR A 244 -15.88 -9.31 -6.38
CA TYR A 244 -14.53 -9.58 -5.89
C TYR A 244 -14.16 -8.70 -4.69
N VAL A 245 -13.37 -9.26 -3.78
CA VAL A 245 -12.79 -8.53 -2.65
C VAL A 245 -11.39 -8.06 -3.03
N SER A 246 -11.23 -6.78 -3.34
CA SER A 246 -9.98 -6.17 -3.82
C SER A 246 -8.84 -6.20 -2.80
N THR A 247 -9.12 -6.45 -1.54
CA THR A 247 -8.15 -6.57 -0.44
C THR A 247 -7.70 -8.02 -0.19
N GLN A 248 -8.36 -9.00 -0.81
CA GLN A 248 -8.05 -10.42 -0.65
C GLN A 248 -7.48 -10.98 -1.94
N TYR A 249 -6.17 -11.06 -2.02
CA TYR A 249 -5.48 -11.59 -3.19
C TYR A 249 -4.15 -12.25 -2.80
N PHE A 250 -3.68 -13.13 -3.66
CA PHE A 250 -2.34 -13.70 -3.61
C PHE A 250 -1.89 -14.16 -5.00
N ILE A 251 -0.58 -14.31 -5.17
CA ILE A 251 0.03 -14.77 -6.42
C ILE A 251 0.59 -16.17 -6.23
N ARG A 252 0.31 -17.03 -7.19
CA ARG A 252 0.93 -18.34 -7.34
C ARG A 252 1.46 -18.53 -8.77
N LYS A 253 2.16 -19.65 -8.98
CA LYS A 253 2.68 -20.00 -10.32
C LYS A 253 1.56 -20.08 -11.36
N GLU A 254 0.36 -20.50 -10.94
CA GLU A 254 -0.79 -20.71 -11.80
C GLU A 254 -1.53 -19.40 -12.18
N GLY A 255 -1.43 -18.34 -11.36
CA GLY A 255 -2.14 -17.08 -11.61
C GLY A 255 -2.16 -16.12 -10.44
N LEU A 256 -2.83 -14.98 -10.64
CA LEU A 256 -3.30 -14.09 -9.60
C LEU A 256 -4.64 -14.63 -9.11
N TYR A 257 -4.78 -14.78 -7.79
CA TYR A 257 -6.03 -15.21 -7.15
C TYR A 257 -6.64 -14.02 -6.43
N ILE A 258 -7.93 -13.79 -6.65
CA ILE A 258 -8.69 -12.70 -6.00
C ILE A 258 -9.91 -13.31 -5.30
N GLY A 259 -10.15 -12.89 -4.06
CA GLY A 259 -11.30 -13.35 -3.28
C GLY A 259 -12.63 -13.00 -3.95
N THR A 260 -13.59 -13.91 -3.92
CA THR A 260 -14.93 -13.74 -4.52
C THR A 260 -16.03 -13.61 -3.46
N SER A 261 -15.67 -13.56 -2.19
CA SER A 261 -16.59 -13.47 -1.05
C SER A 261 -16.97 -12.02 -0.71
N PHE A 262 -17.31 -11.19 -1.73
CA PHE A 262 -17.82 -9.85 -1.46
C PHE A 262 -19.26 -9.95 -0.90
N PRO A 263 -19.60 -9.27 0.21
CA PRO A 263 -20.88 -9.48 0.90
C PRO A 263 -22.13 -9.21 0.05
N LYS A 264 -22.04 -8.32 -0.95
CA LYS A 264 -23.14 -8.05 -1.90
C LYS A 264 -23.16 -9.01 -3.11
N ASN A 265 -22.25 -9.98 -3.18
CA ASN A 265 -22.30 -11.02 -4.20
C ASN A 265 -23.49 -11.93 -3.92
N PRO A 266 -24.37 -12.20 -4.92
CA PRO A 266 -25.50 -13.15 -4.72
C PRO A 266 -25.08 -14.58 -4.33
N SER A 267 -23.82 -14.95 -4.59
CA SER A 267 -23.23 -16.24 -4.22
C SER A 267 -22.42 -16.18 -2.93
N PHE A 268 -22.52 -15.10 -2.16
CA PHE A 268 -21.79 -14.96 -0.90
C PHE A 268 -22.25 -16.02 0.12
N ASP A 269 -21.29 -16.68 0.73
CA ASP A 269 -21.48 -17.60 1.85
C ASP A 269 -20.44 -17.26 2.93
N GLU A 270 -20.90 -16.84 4.09
CA GLU A 270 -20.04 -16.44 5.21
C GLU A 270 -19.12 -17.56 5.74
N ASN A 271 -19.49 -18.82 5.49
CA ASN A 271 -18.73 -20.00 5.92
C ASN A 271 -17.69 -20.45 4.89
N THR A 272 -17.64 -19.79 3.73
CA THR A 272 -16.79 -20.22 2.61
C THR A 272 -15.88 -19.08 2.15
N LEU A 273 -14.56 -19.27 2.24
CA LEU A 273 -13.58 -18.40 1.62
C LEU A 273 -13.22 -18.94 0.23
N SER A 274 -13.61 -18.20 -0.81
CA SER A 274 -13.40 -18.61 -2.19
C SER A 274 -12.56 -17.60 -2.97
N PHE A 275 -11.80 -18.11 -3.96
CA PHE A 275 -10.93 -17.32 -4.83
C PHE A 275 -11.12 -17.69 -6.28
N GLN A 276 -11.14 -16.69 -7.14
CA GLN A 276 -11.07 -16.86 -8.57
C GLN A 276 -9.63 -16.70 -9.04
N ARG A 277 -9.15 -17.69 -9.82
CA ARG A 277 -7.86 -17.56 -10.53
C ARG A 277 -8.02 -16.68 -11.75
N ILE A 278 -7.18 -15.67 -11.86
CA ILE A 278 -7.08 -14.76 -13.00
C ILE A 278 -5.82 -15.12 -13.77
N GLU A 279 -5.97 -15.37 -15.06
CA GLU A 279 -4.87 -15.68 -15.97
C GLU A 279 -4.54 -14.49 -16.85
N LEU A 280 -3.25 -14.25 -17.05
CA LEU A 280 -2.77 -13.27 -18.02
C LEU A 280 -2.79 -13.91 -19.41
N ILE A 281 -3.69 -13.44 -20.27
CA ILE A 281 -3.77 -13.87 -21.65
C ILE A 281 -2.95 -12.90 -22.50
N LYS A 282 -1.95 -13.41 -23.21
CA LYS A 282 -1.28 -12.63 -24.27
C LYS A 282 -2.23 -12.55 -25.45
N LEU A 283 -2.65 -11.34 -25.78
CA LEU A 283 -3.39 -11.05 -27.01
C LEU A 283 -2.44 -11.03 -28.22
#